data_62e118fa6b0b2f18963bf67e44655dc7
#
_entry.id   62e118fa6b0b2f18963bf67e44655dc7
#
_cell.length_a   1.000
_cell.length_b   1.000
_cell.length_c   1.000
_cell.angle_alpha   90.00
_cell.angle_beta   90.00
_cell.angle_gamma   90.00
#
_symmetry.space_group_name_H-M   'P 1'
#
loop_
_entity.id
_entity.type
_entity.pdbx_description
1 polymer ?
#
loop_
_entity_poly.entity_id
_entity_poly.type
_entity_poly.pdbx_seq_one_letter_code
_entity_poly.pdbx_strand_id
1 'polypeptide(L)'
;MLEFELREIDRFDRAICISTDEMAFFSNVTGKVKLYYLPHFVERGKLIEKKKDIDIVFVGSSNEHNQRGLIWFLEDVYPRLKEYNFSIAIIGEIVDKIDLAKYSNIISMRHVEKLEDIYSRTKIAISPLQSGTGLKIKIVEALSYGIPVVCTFKSIIGFPNKLENGCIIADEPKIFANAIIELIKDEKLYNEMQKQALRQYEMIFNANRAQESIRNIFQIESKIK
;
A
#
# COMPACT_ATOMS: atom_id res chain seq x y z
N MET A 1 4.95 -16.15 -22.05
CA MET A 1 4.17 -15.98 -20.79
C MET A 1 2.88 -15.20 -21.06
N LEU A 2 2.93 -13.96 -21.54
CA LEU A 2 1.74 -13.14 -21.82
C LEU A 2 0.74 -13.78 -22.80
N GLU A 3 1.20 -14.33 -23.92
CA GLU A 3 0.31 -15.02 -24.88
C GLU A 3 -0.42 -16.21 -24.27
N PHE A 4 0.22 -16.91 -23.33
CA PHE A 4 -0.42 -18.01 -22.62
C PHE A 4 -1.52 -17.47 -21.69
N GLU A 5 -1.24 -16.43 -20.93
CA GLU A 5 -2.24 -15.79 -20.04
C GLU A 5 -3.45 -15.29 -20.81
N LEU A 6 -3.23 -14.65 -21.97
CA LEU A 6 -4.31 -14.17 -22.84
C LEU A 6 -5.19 -15.32 -23.35
N ARG A 7 -4.59 -16.41 -23.79
CA ARG A 7 -5.34 -17.61 -24.22
C ARG A 7 -6.15 -18.24 -23.11
N GLU A 8 -5.58 -18.27 -21.89
CA GLU A 8 -6.29 -18.84 -20.74
C GLU A 8 -7.46 -17.93 -20.31
N ILE A 9 -7.27 -16.60 -20.28
CA ILE A 9 -8.33 -15.64 -19.94
C ILE A 9 -9.50 -15.75 -20.92
N ASP A 10 -9.25 -15.86 -22.23
CA ASP A 10 -10.29 -15.94 -23.28
C ASP A 10 -11.12 -17.26 -23.24
N ARG A 11 -10.74 -18.20 -22.38
CA ARG A 11 -11.52 -19.44 -22.16
C ARG A 11 -12.68 -19.26 -21.17
N PHE A 12 -12.72 -18.11 -20.47
CA PHE A 12 -13.72 -17.80 -19.48
C PHE A 12 -14.69 -16.73 -19.98
N ASP A 13 -15.93 -16.78 -19.51
CA ASP A 13 -16.91 -15.73 -19.79
C ASP A 13 -16.64 -14.47 -18.95
N ARG A 14 -15.99 -14.65 -17.80
CA ARG A 14 -15.70 -13.57 -16.83
C ARG A 14 -14.31 -13.78 -16.22
N ALA A 15 -13.57 -12.68 -16.05
CA ALA A 15 -12.33 -12.66 -15.30
C ALA A 15 -12.31 -11.51 -14.31
N ILE A 16 -11.65 -11.74 -13.18
CA ILE A 16 -11.50 -10.76 -12.09
C ILE A 16 -10.08 -10.24 -12.10
N CYS A 17 -9.94 -8.91 -12.16
CA CYS A 17 -8.67 -8.21 -12.04
C CYS A 17 -8.60 -7.54 -10.67
N ILE A 18 -7.50 -7.74 -9.95
CA ILE A 18 -7.25 -7.10 -8.65
C ILE A 18 -6.58 -5.73 -8.78
N SER A 19 -6.17 -5.36 -9.98
CA SER A 19 -5.47 -4.14 -10.36
C SER A 19 -6.21 -3.46 -11.50
N THR A 20 -6.42 -2.15 -11.39
CA THR A 20 -7.05 -1.37 -12.47
C THR A 20 -6.15 -1.26 -13.70
N ASP A 21 -4.83 -1.24 -13.50
CA ASP A 21 -3.87 -1.18 -14.61
C ASP A 21 -3.86 -2.50 -15.39
N GLU A 22 -3.96 -3.66 -14.71
CA GLU A 22 -4.14 -4.96 -15.35
C GLU A 22 -5.47 -5.06 -16.08
N MET A 23 -6.55 -4.60 -15.45
CA MET A 23 -7.87 -4.57 -16.09
C MET A 23 -7.86 -3.72 -17.35
N ALA A 24 -7.23 -2.54 -17.32
CA ALA A 24 -7.09 -1.67 -18.48
C ALA A 24 -6.26 -2.33 -19.57
N PHE A 25 -5.17 -3.03 -19.22
CA PHE A 25 -4.36 -3.78 -20.17
C PHE A 25 -5.19 -4.90 -20.83
N PHE A 26 -5.80 -5.78 -20.05
CA PHE A 26 -6.57 -6.91 -20.58
C PHE A 26 -7.78 -6.46 -21.40
N SER A 27 -8.43 -5.35 -21.04
CA SER A 27 -9.57 -4.81 -21.80
C SER A 27 -9.21 -4.42 -23.24
N ASN A 28 -7.92 -4.14 -23.50
CA ASN A 28 -7.45 -3.80 -24.85
C ASN A 28 -6.97 -5.02 -25.67
N VAL A 29 -6.73 -6.17 -25.04
CA VAL A 29 -6.10 -7.33 -25.68
C VAL A 29 -6.96 -8.59 -25.66
N THR A 30 -8.03 -8.63 -24.84
CA THR A 30 -9.00 -9.73 -24.80
C THR A 30 -10.28 -9.32 -25.53
N GLY A 31 -10.88 -10.26 -26.30
CA GLY A 31 -12.04 -9.94 -27.15
C GLY A 31 -13.39 -10.41 -26.64
N LYS A 32 -13.43 -11.44 -25.78
CA LYS A 32 -14.67 -12.14 -25.40
C LYS A 32 -14.96 -12.11 -23.90
N VAL A 33 -13.94 -12.08 -23.07
CA VAL A 33 -14.08 -12.16 -21.63
C VAL A 33 -14.59 -10.84 -21.05
N LYS A 34 -15.54 -10.92 -20.15
CA LYS A 34 -16.04 -9.78 -19.39
C LYS A 34 -15.18 -9.58 -18.15
N LEU A 35 -14.46 -8.45 -18.09
CA LEU A 35 -13.55 -8.12 -17.01
C LEU A 35 -14.27 -7.38 -15.88
N TYR A 36 -13.93 -7.72 -14.65
CA TYR A 36 -14.43 -7.09 -13.44
C TYR A 36 -13.27 -6.70 -12.54
N TYR A 37 -13.34 -5.51 -11.96
CA TYR A 37 -12.41 -5.09 -10.93
C TYR A 37 -12.91 -5.57 -9.56
N LEU A 38 -12.08 -6.33 -8.87
CA LEU A 38 -12.32 -6.75 -7.50
C LEU A 38 -11.01 -6.65 -6.72
N PRO A 39 -10.77 -5.55 -6.00
CA PRO A 39 -9.50 -5.35 -5.29
C PRO A 39 -9.36 -6.32 -4.13
N HIS A 40 -8.15 -6.37 -3.56
CA HIS A 40 -7.94 -6.99 -2.27
C HIS A 40 -8.65 -6.18 -1.19
N PHE A 41 -9.61 -6.78 -0.51
CA PHE A 41 -10.32 -6.15 0.59
C PHE A 41 -9.61 -6.43 1.91
N VAL A 42 -9.63 -5.45 2.79
CA VAL A 42 -9.03 -5.51 4.11
C VAL A 42 -10.09 -5.15 5.14
N GLU A 43 -10.10 -5.83 6.28
CA GLU A 43 -10.93 -5.42 7.41
C GLU A 43 -10.44 -4.07 7.94
N ARG A 44 -11.37 -3.27 8.46
CA ARG A 44 -11.00 -1.98 9.04
C ARG A 44 -10.08 -2.19 10.24
N GLY A 45 -8.94 -1.50 10.19
CA GLY A 45 -8.04 -1.44 11.34
C GLY A 45 -8.76 -0.81 12.54
N LYS A 46 -8.60 -1.40 13.72
CA LYS A 46 -9.12 -0.79 14.94
C LYS A 46 -8.28 0.44 15.25
N LEU A 47 -8.92 1.60 15.22
CA LEU A 47 -8.28 2.84 15.65
C LEU A 47 -8.20 2.82 17.20
N ILE A 48 -7.11 2.30 17.71
CA ILE A 48 -6.79 2.40 19.14
C ILE A 48 -6.06 3.72 19.32
N GLU A 49 -6.59 4.59 20.16
CA GLU A 49 -5.88 5.82 20.53
C GLU A 49 -4.64 5.48 21.35
N LYS A 50 -3.53 5.27 20.66
CA LYS A 50 -2.19 5.12 21.24
C LYS A 50 -1.34 6.33 20.89
N LYS A 51 -0.37 6.63 21.75
CA LYS A 51 0.66 7.63 21.44
C LYS A 51 1.38 7.24 20.15
N LYS A 52 1.43 8.14 19.17
CA LYS A 52 2.16 7.94 17.90
C LYS A 52 3.65 8.15 18.13
N ASP A 53 4.36 7.09 18.53
CA ASP A 53 5.79 7.10 18.85
C ASP A 53 6.67 6.46 17.73
N ILE A 54 6.05 5.97 16.67
CA ILE A 54 6.71 5.57 15.44
C ILE A 54 6.38 6.61 14.36
N ASP A 55 7.39 7.37 13.93
CA ASP A 55 7.17 8.38 12.91
C ASP A 55 6.95 7.74 11.54
N ILE A 56 7.77 6.74 11.19
CA ILE A 56 7.77 6.12 9.86
C ILE A 56 7.75 4.60 10.02
N VAL A 57 6.87 3.91 9.28
CA VAL A 57 6.89 2.45 9.19
C VAL A 57 7.09 1.97 7.75
N PHE A 58 7.92 0.94 7.59
CA PHE A 58 8.00 0.10 6.40
C PHE A 58 7.64 -1.34 6.78
N VAL A 59 6.72 -1.95 6.05
CA VAL A 59 6.34 -3.37 6.24
C VAL A 59 6.63 -4.13 4.95
N GLY A 60 7.49 -5.14 5.01
CA GLY A 60 7.89 -5.89 3.82
C GLY A 60 8.28 -7.34 4.07
N SER A 61 7.95 -8.22 3.11
CA SER A 61 8.52 -9.55 3.01
C SER A 61 9.92 -9.50 2.43
N SER A 62 10.62 -10.64 2.44
CA SER A 62 12.00 -10.79 1.94
C SER A 62 12.14 -10.81 0.41
N ASN A 63 11.11 -10.44 -0.38
CA ASN A 63 11.17 -10.45 -1.83
C ASN A 63 12.07 -9.34 -2.39
N GLU A 64 12.55 -9.53 -3.62
CA GLU A 64 13.52 -8.66 -4.28
C GLU A 64 13.01 -7.21 -4.46
N HIS A 65 11.71 -7.02 -4.74
CA HIS A 65 11.14 -5.69 -4.91
C HIS A 65 11.18 -4.88 -3.61
N ASN A 66 10.86 -5.52 -2.48
CA ASN A 66 10.98 -4.91 -1.15
C ASN A 66 12.43 -4.61 -0.79
N GLN A 67 13.35 -5.54 -1.08
CA GLN A 67 14.78 -5.35 -0.82
C GLN A 67 15.31 -4.13 -1.57
N ARG A 68 15.11 -4.07 -2.88
CA ARG A 68 15.55 -2.94 -3.71
C ARG A 68 14.94 -1.61 -3.25
N GLY A 69 13.65 -1.61 -2.94
CA GLY A 69 12.97 -0.41 -2.45
C GLY A 69 13.51 0.07 -1.11
N LEU A 70 13.72 -0.86 -0.15
CA LEU A 70 14.25 -0.50 1.16
C LEU A 70 15.72 -0.06 1.07
N ILE A 71 16.55 -0.70 0.23
CA ILE A 71 17.93 -0.25 -0.02
C ILE A 71 17.94 1.16 -0.58
N TRP A 72 17.15 1.45 -1.61
CA TRP A 72 17.02 2.79 -2.16
C TRP A 72 16.60 3.82 -1.09
N PHE A 73 15.64 3.47 -0.24
CA PHE A 73 15.25 4.35 0.86
C PHE A 73 16.41 4.61 1.84
N LEU A 74 17.13 3.57 2.23
CA LEU A 74 18.21 3.66 3.21
C LEU A 74 19.46 4.38 2.68
N GLU A 75 19.78 4.21 1.40
CA GLU A 75 20.98 4.79 0.79
C GLU A 75 20.75 6.21 0.26
N ASP A 76 19.58 6.47 -0.35
CA ASP A 76 19.32 7.72 -1.06
C ASP A 76 18.39 8.67 -0.30
N VAL A 77 17.39 8.19 0.45
CA VAL A 77 16.41 9.02 1.14
C VAL A 77 16.79 9.28 2.60
N TYR A 78 17.09 8.21 3.34
CA TYR A 78 17.39 8.27 4.77
C TYR A 78 18.51 9.27 5.15
N PRO A 79 19.61 9.43 4.40
CA PRO A 79 20.62 10.45 4.72
C PRO A 79 20.07 11.87 4.85
N ARG A 80 18.97 12.18 4.13
CA ARG A 80 18.30 13.49 4.15
C ARG A 80 17.36 13.66 5.35
N LEU A 81 17.07 12.57 6.06
CA LEU A 81 16.19 12.55 7.23
C LEU A 81 16.96 12.54 8.56
N LYS A 82 18.28 12.33 8.54
CA LYS A 82 19.11 12.13 9.76
C LYS A 82 18.98 13.25 10.78
N GLU A 83 18.97 14.51 10.31
CA GLU A 83 18.89 15.68 11.21
C GLU A 83 17.56 15.78 11.96
N TYR A 84 16.50 15.13 11.47
CA TYR A 84 15.17 15.15 12.08
C TYR A 84 14.98 14.09 13.16
N ASN A 85 15.89 13.12 13.25
CA ASN A 85 15.88 12.04 14.24
C ASN A 85 14.53 11.31 14.33
N PHE A 86 13.83 11.12 13.19
CA PHE A 86 12.57 10.38 13.17
C PHE A 86 12.76 8.93 13.60
N SER A 87 11.82 8.41 14.40
CA SER A 87 11.77 6.99 14.73
C SER A 87 11.24 6.19 13.55
N ILE A 88 12.01 5.22 13.08
CA ILE A 88 11.69 4.40 11.89
C ILE A 88 11.55 2.96 12.31
N ALA A 89 10.42 2.33 11.99
CA ALA A 89 10.22 0.90 12.20
C ALA A 89 10.25 0.14 10.85
N ILE A 90 11.07 -0.89 10.77
CA ILE A 90 11.14 -1.81 9.63
C ILE A 90 10.67 -3.18 10.08
N ILE A 91 9.57 -3.66 9.48
CA ILE A 91 8.84 -4.83 9.94
C ILE A 91 8.81 -5.91 8.85
N GLY A 92 8.99 -7.15 9.27
CA GLY A 92 8.83 -8.33 8.41
C GLY A 92 10.15 -9.03 8.09
N GLU A 93 10.09 -10.08 7.29
CA GLU A 93 11.25 -10.91 6.90
C GLU A 93 12.35 -10.13 6.16
N ILE A 94 12.03 -8.94 5.69
CA ILE A 94 13.00 -8.03 5.04
C ILE A 94 14.20 -7.71 5.92
N VAL A 95 14.04 -7.73 7.25
CA VAL A 95 15.11 -7.43 8.21
C VAL A 95 16.25 -8.45 8.16
N ASP A 96 15.98 -9.68 7.69
CA ASP A 96 17.00 -10.73 7.53
C ASP A 96 17.89 -10.50 6.28
N LYS A 97 17.51 -9.58 5.40
CA LYS A 97 18.13 -9.34 4.09
C LYS A 97 18.97 -8.08 4.03
N ILE A 98 18.86 -7.21 5.03
CA ILE A 98 19.49 -5.89 5.02
C ILE A 98 20.14 -5.64 6.38
N ASP A 99 21.41 -5.25 6.38
CA ASP A 99 22.10 -4.85 7.61
C ASP A 99 21.57 -3.49 8.09
N LEU A 100 20.72 -3.54 9.11
CA LEU A 100 20.08 -2.37 9.72
C LEU A 100 20.85 -1.84 10.95
N ALA A 101 21.85 -2.57 11.45
CA ALA A 101 22.57 -2.21 12.68
C ALA A 101 23.33 -0.87 12.57
N LYS A 102 23.66 -0.44 11.36
CA LYS A 102 24.33 0.84 11.08
C LYS A 102 23.45 2.08 11.18
N TYR A 103 22.13 1.89 11.41
CA TYR A 103 21.15 2.98 11.49
C TYR A 103 20.59 3.10 12.92
N SER A 104 21.00 4.08 13.68
CA SER A 104 20.75 4.18 15.12
C SER A 104 19.30 4.46 15.51
N ASN A 105 18.51 5.05 14.62
CA ASN A 105 17.11 5.40 14.86
C ASN A 105 16.13 4.44 14.16
N ILE A 106 16.61 3.28 13.70
CA ILE A 106 15.79 2.25 13.08
C ILE A 106 15.55 1.11 14.07
N ILE A 107 14.28 0.83 14.31
CA ILE A 107 13.80 -0.32 15.06
C ILE A 107 13.44 -1.41 14.03
N SER A 108 14.07 -2.57 14.11
CA SER A 108 13.79 -3.69 13.21
C SER A 108 13.08 -4.82 13.95
N MET A 109 11.99 -5.33 13.38
CA MET A 109 11.22 -6.44 13.92
C MET A 109 10.90 -7.45 12.82
N ARG A 110 11.48 -8.65 12.91
CA ARG A 110 11.23 -9.72 11.93
C ARG A 110 9.78 -10.19 11.94
N HIS A 111 9.20 -10.28 13.12
CA HIS A 111 7.83 -10.71 13.35
C HIS A 111 7.19 -9.85 14.42
N VAL A 112 5.92 -9.54 14.23
CA VAL A 112 5.04 -8.90 15.21
C VAL A 112 3.79 -9.74 15.34
N GLU A 113 3.29 -9.94 16.55
CA GLU A 113 2.08 -10.74 16.76
C GLU A 113 0.87 -10.11 16.05
N LYS A 114 0.77 -8.78 16.13
CA LYS A 114 -0.31 -8.02 15.51
C LYS A 114 0.25 -6.74 14.86
N LEU A 115 0.11 -6.63 13.55
CA LEU A 115 0.45 -5.39 12.83
C LEU A 115 -0.37 -4.20 13.31
N GLU A 116 -1.56 -4.43 13.86
CA GLU A 116 -2.42 -3.43 14.49
C GLU A 116 -1.67 -2.65 15.59
N ASP A 117 -0.83 -3.32 16.40
CA ASP A 117 -0.06 -2.67 17.47
C ASP A 117 0.98 -1.71 16.91
N ILE A 118 1.53 -2.00 15.76
CA ILE A 118 2.47 -1.13 15.05
C ILE A 118 1.73 0.04 14.39
N TYR A 119 0.71 -0.25 13.59
CA TYR A 119 -0.03 0.78 12.88
C TYR A 119 -0.71 1.77 13.83
N SER A 120 -1.25 1.31 14.98
CA SER A 120 -1.85 2.21 15.98
C SER A 120 -0.87 3.24 16.56
N ARG A 121 0.45 2.96 16.53
CA ARG A 121 1.53 3.82 17.03
C ARG A 121 2.23 4.61 15.93
N THR A 122 1.89 4.37 14.68
CA THR A 122 2.59 4.92 13.50
C THR A 122 1.94 6.21 13.01
N LYS A 123 2.75 7.22 12.65
CA LYS A 123 2.28 8.43 11.97
C LYS A 123 2.09 8.19 10.49
N ILE A 124 3.14 7.79 9.77
CA ILE A 124 3.10 7.58 8.32
C ILE A 124 3.69 6.23 7.94
N ALA A 125 3.24 5.69 6.83
CA ALA A 125 3.87 4.52 6.21
C ALA A 125 4.66 4.94 4.96
N ILE A 126 5.67 4.14 4.59
CA ILE A 126 6.40 4.33 3.33
C ILE A 126 6.31 3.08 2.46
N SER A 127 6.26 3.31 1.14
CA SER A 127 6.36 2.25 0.13
C SER A 127 7.30 2.69 -1.01
N PRO A 128 8.61 2.54 -0.83
CA PRO A 128 9.63 3.07 -1.73
C PRO A 128 9.98 2.11 -2.88
N LEU A 129 9.01 1.33 -3.38
CA LEU A 129 9.26 0.27 -4.36
C LEU A 129 9.69 0.83 -5.71
N GLN A 130 10.78 0.32 -6.27
CA GLN A 130 11.31 0.72 -7.58
C GLN A 130 10.81 -0.17 -8.73
N SER A 131 10.16 -1.30 -8.39
CA SER A 131 9.68 -2.28 -9.35
C SER A 131 8.51 -3.08 -8.79
N GLY A 132 7.90 -3.92 -9.63
CA GLY A 132 6.77 -4.75 -9.28
C GLY A 132 5.46 -4.23 -9.87
N THR A 133 4.55 -5.15 -10.11
CA THR A 133 3.19 -4.92 -10.66
C THR A 133 2.13 -5.22 -9.60
N GLY A 134 0.88 -4.93 -9.92
CA GLY A 134 -0.27 -5.25 -9.08
C GLY A 134 -0.45 -4.34 -7.86
N LEU A 135 -1.56 -4.53 -7.18
CA LEU A 135 -1.97 -3.77 -6.00
C LEU A 135 -1.06 -4.07 -4.79
N LYS A 136 -0.58 -3.02 -4.12
CA LYS A 136 0.29 -3.16 -2.93
C LYS A 136 -0.57 -3.24 -1.67
N ILE A 137 -0.82 -4.46 -1.19
CA ILE A 137 -1.66 -4.75 -0.03
C ILE A 137 -1.24 -3.95 1.21
N LYS A 138 0.08 -3.75 1.44
CA LYS A 138 0.58 -3.00 2.60
C LYS A 138 0.20 -1.52 2.60
N ILE A 139 0.00 -0.93 1.42
CA ILE A 139 -0.58 0.42 1.34
C ILE A 139 -2.06 0.35 1.75
N VAL A 140 -2.83 -0.60 1.22
CA VAL A 140 -4.25 -0.76 1.58
C VAL A 140 -4.42 -0.98 3.09
N GLU A 141 -3.57 -1.81 3.69
CA GLU A 141 -3.54 -2.02 5.14
C GLU A 141 -3.28 -0.69 5.88
N ALA A 142 -2.27 0.09 5.51
CA ALA A 142 -1.99 1.38 6.14
C ALA A 142 -3.19 2.34 6.03
N LEU A 143 -3.81 2.42 4.84
CA LEU A 143 -5.00 3.25 4.62
C LEU A 143 -6.18 2.81 5.51
N SER A 144 -6.33 1.51 5.82
CA SER A 144 -7.41 1.01 6.69
C SER A 144 -7.30 1.51 8.14
N TYR A 145 -6.10 1.91 8.54
CA TYR A 145 -5.82 2.56 9.84
C TYR A 145 -5.80 4.09 9.74
N GLY A 146 -6.14 4.66 8.58
CA GLY A 146 -6.04 6.10 8.35
C GLY A 146 -4.59 6.61 8.36
N ILE A 147 -3.62 5.78 8.02
CA ILE A 147 -2.22 6.17 7.98
C ILE A 147 -1.89 6.68 6.58
N PRO A 148 -1.47 7.95 6.45
CA PRO A 148 -0.98 8.47 5.18
C PRO A 148 0.29 7.75 4.73
N VAL A 149 0.48 7.64 3.42
CA VAL A 149 1.60 6.90 2.83
C VAL A 149 2.44 7.81 1.94
N VAL A 150 3.76 7.79 2.10
CA VAL A 150 4.68 8.33 1.08
C VAL A 150 5.19 7.17 0.24
N CYS A 151 5.02 7.24 -1.07
CA CYS A 151 5.33 6.12 -1.94
C CYS A 151 5.87 6.55 -3.30
N THR A 152 6.50 5.63 -4.01
CA THR A 152 6.85 5.82 -5.42
C THR A 152 5.63 5.58 -6.33
N PHE A 153 5.69 6.05 -7.56
CA PHE A 153 4.66 5.75 -8.56
C PHE A 153 4.51 4.24 -8.78
N LYS A 154 5.59 3.48 -8.70
CA LYS A 154 5.55 2.00 -8.80
C LYS A 154 4.73 1.35 -7.69
N SER A 155 4.68 1.96 -6.54
CA SER A 155 3.90 1.46 -5.39
C SER A 155 2.39 1.69 -5.53
N ILE A 156 1.98 2.70 -6.32
CA ILE A 156 0.55 3.04 -6.49
C ILE A 156 -0.06 2.41 -7.75
N ILE A 157 0.73 1.69 -8.55
CA ILE A 157 0.20 0.90 -9.67
C ILE A 157 -0.82 -0.12 -9.13
N GLY A 158 -1.96 -0.22 -9.80
CA GLY A 158 -3.08 -1.08 -9.43
C GLY A 158 -4.19 -0.38 -8.64
N PHE A 159 -3.93 0.83 -8.13
CA PHE A 159 -4.96 1.62 -7.45
C PHE A 159 -5.92 2.29 -8.45
N PRO A 160 -7.23 2.26 -8.18
CA PRO A 160 -8.22 2.86 -9.07
C PRO A 160 -8.15 4.40 -9.08
N ASN A 161 -7.78 5.00 -7.96
CA ASN A 161 -7.55 6.43 -7.84
C ASN A 161 -6.10 6.67 -7.40
N LYS A 162 -5.34 7.43 -8.18
CA LYS A 162 -3.94 7.76 -7.92
C LYS A 162 -3.76 9.15 -7.31
N LEU A 163 -4.85 9.90 -7.14
CA LEU A 163 -4.86 11.23 -6.53
C LEU A 163 -5.85 11.25 -5.36
N GLU A 164 -5.62 12.13 -4.39
CA GLU A 164 -6.51 12.32 -3.22
C GLU A 164 -6.87 11.01 -2.50
N ASN A 165 -5.92 10.11 -2.40
CA ASN A 165 -6.11 8.75 -1.91
C ASN A 165 -5.36 8.46 -0.60
N GLY A 166 -4.80 9.48 0.05
CA GLY A 166 -3.99 9.34 1.24
C GLY A 166 -2.52 8.97 0.97
N CYS A 167 -2.09 8.99 -0.30
CA CYS A 167 -0.70 8.74 -0.69
C CYS A 167 -0.07 9.98 -1.33
N ILE A 168 1.16 10.30 -0.95
CA ILE A 168 2.01 11.28 -1.65
C ILE A 168 2.98 10.51 -2.53
N ILE A 169 2.94 10.78 -3.83
CA ILE A 169 3.78 10.09 -4.82
C ILE A 169 5.06 10.88 -5.04
N ALA A 170 6.21 10.23 -4.83
CA ALA A 170 7.53 10.83 -5.00
C ALA A 170 8.54 9.78 -5.47
N ASP A 171 9.09 9.97 -6.66
CA ASP A 171 10.04 9.01 -7.26
C ASP A 171 11.50 9.42 -7.05
N GLU A 172 11.77 10.71 -6.76
CA GLU A 172 13.10 11.20 -6.52
C GLU A 172 13.44 11.23 -5.02
N PRO A 173 14.65 10.83 -4.60
CA PRO A 173 15.03 10.76 -3.19
C PRO A 173 14.79 12.04 -2.39
N LYS A 174 15.12 13.20 -3.00
CA LYS A 174 14.94 14.52 -2.37
C LYS A 174 13.45 14.84 -2.18
N ILE A 175 12.61 14.55 -3.19
CA ILE A 175 11.18 14.82 -3.14
C ILE A 175 10.53 13.87 -2.13
N PHE A 176 10.94 12.60 -2.10
CA PHE A 176 10.46 11.60 -1.14
C PHE A 176 10.77 12.00 0.31
N ALA A 177 12.01 12.44 0.58
CA ALA A 177 12.40 12.93 1.91
C ALA A 177 11.60 14.17 2.31
N ASN A 178 11.45 15.16 1.42
CA ASN A 178 10.65 16.35 1.69
C ASN A 178 9.20 16.01 1.98
N ALA A 179 8.57 15.11 1.22
CA ALA A 179 7.21 14.65 1.46
C ALA A 179 7.04 14.03 2.86
N ILE A 180 8.01 13.24 3.30
CA ILE A 180 8.04 12.69 4.68
C ILE A 180 8.09 13.81 5.71
N ILE A 181 9.03 14.77 5.54
CA ILE A 181 9.26 15.86 6.49
C ILE A 181 8.01 16.74 6.60
N GLU A 182 7.44 17.15 5.47
CA GLU A 182 6.24 17.96 5.42
C GLU A 182 5.06 17.25 6.06
N LEU A 183 4.83 15.99 5.69
CA LEU A 183 3.71 15.21 6.20
C LEU A 183 3.78 14.96 7.72
N ILE A 184 4.98 14.86 8.30
CA ILE A 184 5.15 14.70 9.76
C ILE A 184 5.05 16.04 10.49
N LYS A 185 5.48 17.16 9.89
CA LYS A 185 5.57 18.46 10.54
C LYS A 185 4.34 19.35 10.34
N ASP A 186 3.65 19.21 9.22
CA ASP A 186 2.43 19.98 8.91
C ASP A 186 1.18 19.20 9.36
N GLU A 187 0.65 19.57 10.52
CA GLU A 187 -0.55 18.94 11.09
C GLU A 187 -1.78 19.07 10.18
N LYS A 188 -1.90 20.18 9.46
CA LYS A 188 -3.03 20.40 8.53
C LYS A 188 -2.95 19.43 7.36
N LEU A 189 -1.77 19.32 6.74
CA LEU A 189 -1.51 18.37 5.67
C LEU A 189 -1.72 16.93 6.15
N TYR A 190 -1.18 16.59 7.32
CA TYR A 190 -1.35 15.26 7.93
C TYR A 190 -2.83 14.90 8.09
N ASN A 191 -3.62 15.78 8.69
CA ASN A 191 -5.05 15.56 8.93
C ASN A 191 -5.84 15.42 7.63
N GLU A 192 -5.48 16.19 6.59
CA GLU A 192 -6.10 16.06 5.26
C GLU A 192 -5.77 14.70 4.63
N MET A 193 -4.50 14.31 4.62
CA MET A 193 -4.06 13.04 4.07
C MET A 193 -4.65 11.84 4.83
N GLN A 194 -4.82 11.94 6.15
CA GLN A 194 -5.48 10.93 6.96
C GLN A 194 -6.96 10.76 6.56
N LYS A 195 -7.68 11.87 6.34
CA LYS A 195 -9.08 11.82 5.85
C LYS A 195 -9.17 11.17 4.47
N GLN A 196 -8.25 11.51 3.57
CA GLN A 196 -8.17 10.91 2.23
C GLN A 196 -7.89 9.41 2.32
N ALA A 197 -6.96 8.98 3.19
CA ALA A 197 -6.63 7.58 3.43
C ALA A 197 -7.86 6.77 3.87
N LEU A 198 -8.58 7.25 4.89
CA LEU A 198 -9.80 6.61 5.36
C LEU A 198 -10.90 6.60 4.30
N ARG A 199 -11.10 7.72 3.58
CA ARG A 199 -12.08 7.79 2.50
C ARG A 199 -11.78 6.78 1.40
N GLN A 200 -10.53 6.71 0.95
CA GLN A 200 -10.10 5.75 -0.08
C GLN A 200 -10.35 4.32 0.36
N TYR A 201 -9.96 3.99 1.60
CA TYR A 201 -10.21 2.68 2.18
C TYR A 201 -11.70 2.34 2.21
N GLU A 202 -12.54 3.21 2.78
CA GLU A 202 -13.98 2.98 2.92
C GLU A 202 -14.68 2.84 1.55
N MET A 203 -14.25 3.60 0.57
CA MET A 203 -14.87 3.58 -0.76
C MET A 203 -14.49 2.37 -1.59
N ILE A 204 -13.28 1.83 -1.42
CA ILE A 204 -12.70 0.88 -2.36
C ILE A 204 -12.34 -0.45 -1.70
N PHE A 205 -11.68 -0.42 -0.54
CA PHE A 205 -10.97 -1.58 0.02
C PHE A 205 -11.65 -2.20 1.26
N ASN A 206 -12.72 -1.60 1.75
CA ASN A 206 -13.43 -2.10 2.94
C ASN A 206 -14.05 -3.46 2.66
N ALA A 207 -13.76 -4.46 3.52
CA ALA A 207 -14.23 -5.83 3.41
C ALA A 207 -15.77 -5.95 3.34
N ASN A 208 -16.51 -5.02 3.95
CA ASN A 208 -17.97 -5.01 3.87
C ASN A 208 -18.49 -4.79 2.45
N ARG A 209 -17.70 -4.19 1.55
CA ARG A 209 -18.04 -4.00 0.13
C ARG A 209 -17.79 -5.23 -0.73
N ALA A 210 -16.97 -6.17 -0.25
CA ALA A 210 -16.63 -7.38 -1.00
C ALA A 210 -17.87 -8.18 -1.40
N GLN A 211 -18.79 -8.36 -0.46
CA GLN A 211 -20.02 -9.14 -0.71
C GLN A 211 -20.90 -8.50 -1.78
N GLU A 212 -21.07 -7.18 -1.74
CA GLU A 212 -21.86 -6.46 -2.74
C GLU A 212 -21.20 -6.55 -4.12
N SER A 213 -19.89 -6.34 -4.19
CA SER A 213 -19.13 -6.46 -5.44
C SER A 213 -19.22 -7.85 -6.05
N ILE A 214 -19.07 -8.90 -5.23
CA ILE A 214 -19.19 -10.29 -5.66
C ILE A 214 -20.62 -10.60 -6.15
N ARG A 215 -21.64 -10.14 -5.43
CA ARG A 215 -23.05 -10.32 -5.87
C ARG A 215 -23.29 -9.68 -7.23
N ASN A 216 -22.81 -8.46 -7.43
CA ASN A 216 -22.93 -7.73 -8.70
C ASN A 216 -22.22 -8.45 -9.86
N ILE A 217 -21.00 -8.98 -9.62
CA ILE A 217 -20.24 -9.73 -10.62
C ILE A 217 -20.96 -11.00 -11.06
N PHE A 218 -21.51 -11.73 -10.10
CA PHE A 218 -22.13 -13.04 -10.36
C PHE A 218 -23.65 -12.98 -10.52
N GLN A 219 -24.28 -11.80 -10.42
CA GLN A 219 -25.73 -11.61 -10.49
C GLN A 219 -26.48 -12.51 -9.49
N ILE A 220 -25.91 -12.69 -8.31
CA ILE A 220 -26.53 -13.48 -7.24
C ILE A 220 -27.62 -12.62 -6.61
N GLU A 221 -28.90 -12.93 -6.89
CA GLU A 221 -30.01 -12.28 -6.24
C GLU A 221 -29.96 -12.55 -4.72
N SER A 222 -30.09 -11.48 -3.94
CA SER A 222 -30.19 -11.60 -2.50
C SER A 222 -31.53 -12.28 -2.16
N LYS A 223 -31.52 -13.58 -1.93
CA LYS A 223 -32.62 -14.22 -1.18
C LYS A 223 -32.52 -13.77 0.27
N ILE A 224 -32.95 -12.55 0.55
CA ILE A 224 -33.28 -12.15 1.92
C ILE A 224 -34.59 -12.81 2.25
N LYS A 225 -34.56 -13.84 3.11
CA LYS A 225 -35.70 -14.32 3.86
C LYS A 225 -35.81 -13.55 5.15
#